data_676707ab28c66a78e6d705b1f76c1dbb
#
_entry.id   676707ab28c66a78e6d705b1f76c1dbb
#
_cell.length_a   1.000
_cell.length_b   1.000
_cell.length_c   1.000
_cell.angle_alpha   90.00
_cell.angle_beta   90.00
_cell.angle_gamma   90.00
#
_symmetry.space_group_name_H-M   'P 1'
#
loop_
_entity.id
_entity.type
_entity.pdbx_description
1 polymer ?
#
loop_
_entity_poly.entity_id
_entity_poly.type
_entity_poly.pdbx_seq_one_letter_code
_entity_poly.pdbx_strand_id
1 'polypeptide(L)'
;MKDLKGTFDNPKRLKKYLSKSLFFIHHASNDLGVTFEVEMKKKYSIDTYAKLLIKELSKQLQRLYTLGARKFFVSNVSPLGCSPYIINTIIHSGPCVEEINKRVSLYNDLLPDLLEKLQSSLSGSKFVHGDIYKVFQDVFESPESYGE
;
A
#
# COMPACT_ATOMS: atom_id res chain seq x y z
N MET A 1 1.26 17.25 -8.13
CA MET A 1 2.25 17.36 -9.22
C MET A 1 2.08 18.59 -10.13
N LYS A 2 0.89 19.19 -10.22
CA LYS A 2 0.73 20.49 -10.93
C LYS A 2 1.66 21.56 -10.31
N ASP A 3 1.74 21.62 -8.99
CA ASP A 3 2.53 22.62 -8.26
C ASP A 3 4.04 22.48 -8.45
N LEU A 4 4.55 21.25 -8.54
CA LEU A 4 5.97 21.00 -8.81
C LEU A 4 6.38 21.43 -10.23
N LYS A 5 5.46 21.38 -11.23
CA LYS A 5 5.76 21.86 -12.57
C LYS A 5 5.96 23.36 -12.63
N GLY A 6 5.28 24.13 -11.76
CA GLY A 6 5.48 25.57 -11.63
C GLY A 6 6.80 25.98 -10.96
N THR A 7 7.39 25.05 -10.18
CA THR A 7 8.65 25.30 -9.45
C THR A 7 9.90 25.04 -10.33
N PHE A 8 9.75 24.28 -11.42
CA PHE A 8 10.87 23.92 -12.29
C PHE A 8 10.67 24.49 -13.70
N ASP A 9 11.51 25.42 -14.08
CA ASP A 9 11.48 26.08 -15.41
C ASP A 9 11.79 25.11 -16.57
N ASN A 10 12.30 23.91 -16.28
CA ASN A 10 12.73 22.94 -17.27
C ASN A 10 12.30 21.52 -16.91
N PRO A 11 11.56 20.82 -17.80
CA PRO A 11 11.14 19.43 -17.59
C PRO A 11 12.28 18.44 -17.30
N LYS A 12 13.49 18.67 -17.85
CA LYS A 12 14.67 17.84 -17.57
C LYS A 12 15.13 17.99 -16.10
N ARG A 13 15.08 19.21 -15.57
CA ARG A 13 15.41 19.47 -14.15
C ARG A 13 14.41 18.79 -13.21
N LEU A 14 13.12 18.87 -13.52
CA LEU A 14 12.07 18.17 -12.77
C LEU A 14 12.31 16.65 -12.79
N LYS A 15 12.55 16.04 -13.95
CA LYS A 15 12.83 14.60 -14.03
C LYS A 15 14.07 14.21 -13.21
N LYS A 16 15.13 15.01 -13.28
CA LYS A 16 16.36 14.79 -12.47
C LYS A 16 16.06 14.88 -10.96
N TYR A 17 15.24 15.82 -10.54
CA TYR A 17 14.80 15.93 -9.14
C TYR A 17 14.00 14.70 -8.71
N LEU A 18 12.96 14.32 -9.47
CA LEU A 18 12.11 13.17 -9.17
C LEU A 18 12.91 11.85 -9.16
N SER A 19 13.93 11.70 -10.02
CA SER A 19 14.77 10.50 -10.04
C SER A 19 15.64 10.33 -8.79
N LYS A 20 15.92 11.41 -8.07
CA LYS A 20 16.67 11.40 -6.81
C LYS A 20 15.77 11.30 -5.58
N SER A 21 14.49 11.62 -5.72
CA SER A 21 13.51 11.61 -4.63
C SER A 21 13.09 10.18 -4.28
N LEU A 22 12.84 9.93 -3.00
CA LEU A 22 12.20 8.73 -2.52
C LEU A 22 10.69 8.93 -2.52
N PHE A 23 9.98 7.99 -3.13
CA PHE A 23 8.52 7.92 -3.11
C PHE A 23 8.09 6.88 -2.09
N PHE A 24 7.50 7.36 -0.99
CA PHE A 24 6.85 6.51 0.00
C PHE A 24 5.40 6.31 -0.43
N ILE A 25 4.98 5.07 -0.61
CA ILE A 25 3.64 4.70 -1.08
C ILE A 25 3.02 3.72 -0.10
N HIS A 26 1.87 4.09 0.41
CA HIS A 26 0.96 3.25 1.17
C HIS A 26 -0.39 3.25 0.44
N HIS A 27 -0.95 2.09 0.12
CA HIS A 27 -2.11 1.95 -0.76
C HIS A 27 -3.08 0.91 -0.22
N ALA A 28 -4.38 1.12 -0.48
CA ALA A 28 -5.48 0.17 -0.26
C ALA A 28 -6.03 0.04 1.18
N SER A 29 -5.54 0.75 2.19
CA SER A 29 -6.08 0.62 3.56
C SER A 29 -7.58 0.94 3.63
N ASN A 30 -8.01 2.06 3.07
CA ASN A 30 -9.44 2.42 3.05
C ASN A 30 -10.25 1.47 2.19
N ASP A 31 -9.69 1.04 1.05
CA ASP A 31 -10.34 0.14 0.12
C ASP A 31 -10.63 -1.23 0.75
N LEU A 32 -9.65 -1.83 1.43
CA LEU A 32 -9.77 -3.13 2.10
C LEU A 32 -10.58 -3.07 3.39
N GLY A 33 -10.61 -1.93 4.05
CA GLY A 33 -11.43 -1.68 5.24
C GLY A 33 -12.86 -1.32 4.88
N VAL A 34 -13.17 -0.02 4.98
CA VAL A 34 -14.55 0.50 4.92
C VAL A 34 -15.16 0.38 3.52
N THR A 35 -14.40 0.73 2.47
CA THR A 35 -14.95 0.76 1.09
C THR A 35 -15.44 -0.62 0.64
N PHE A 36 -14.69 -1.68 0.97
CA PHE A 36 -15.12 -3.02 0.62
C PHE A 36 -16.46 -3.39 1.26
N GLU A 37 -16.61 -3.15 2.57
CA GLU A 37 -17.86 -3.47 3.28
C GLU A 37 -19.06 -2.72 2.73
N VAL A 38 -18.93 -1.43 2.50
CA VAL A 38 -20.04 -0.55 2.13
C VAL A 38 -20.41 -0.69 0.66
N GLU A 39 -19.44 -0.78 -0.24
CA GLU A 39 -19.66 -0.60 -1.67
C GLU A 39 -19.32 -1.83 -2.51
N MET A 40 -18.22 -2.53 -2.19
CA MET A 40 -17.61 -3.50 -3.10
C MET A 40 -18.01 -4.95 -2.84
N LYS A 41 -18.38 -5.30 -1.62
CA LYS A 41 -18.77 -6.66 -1.20
C LYS A 41 -19.87 -7.29 -2.05
N LYS A 42 -20.80 -6.47 -2.56
CA LYS A 42 -21.89 -6.92 -3.45
C LYS A 42 -21.45 -7.14 -4.91
N LYS A 43 -20.32 -6.55 -5.31
CA LYS A 43 -19.86 -6.53 -6.71
C LYS A 43 -18.72 -7.49 -6.97
N TYR A 44 -17.89 -7.74 -5.96
CA TYR A 44 -16.64 -8.48 -6.12
C TYR A 44 -16.45 -9.47 -4.97
N SER A 45 -15.87 -10.64 -5.29
CA SER A 45 -15.21 -11.45 -4.27
C SER A 45 -13.98 -10.71 -3.77
N ILE A 46 -13.55 -11.00 -2.55
CA ILE A 46 -12.39 -10.35 -1.96
C ILE A 46 -11.10 -10.60 -2.76
N ASP A 47 -10.92 -11.81 -3.28
CA ASP A 47 -9.77 -12.17 -4.13
C ASP A 47 -9.75 -11.34 -5.44
N THR A 48 -10.89 -11.21 -6.09
CA THR A 48 -11.02 -10.38 -7.30
C THR A 48 -10.72 -8.91 -6.99
N TYR A 49 -11.20 -8.41 -5.86
CA TYR A 49 -11.01 -7.02 -5.46
C TYR A 49 -9.53 -6.73 -5.11
N ALA A 50 -8.86 -7.62 -4.38
CA ALA A 50 -7.43 -7.51 -4.11
C ALA A 50 -6.60 -7.44 -5.40
N LYS A 51 -6.91 -8.29 -6.38
CA LYS A 51 -6.27 -8.27 -7.71
C LYS A 51 -6.52 -6.96 -8.48
N LEU A 52 -7.72 -6.39 -8.37
CA LEU A 52 -8.03 -5.08 -8.96
C LEU A 52 -7.21 -3.96 -8.32
N LEU A 53 -7.08 -3.95 -7.00
CA LEU A 53 -6.29 -2.95 -6.27
C LEU A 53 -4.80 -3.05 -6.63
N ILE A 54 -4.24 -4.26 -6.72
CA ILE A 54 -2.86 -4.51 -7.18
C ILE A 54 -2.64 -4.02 -8.62
N LYS A 55 -3.59 -4.28 -9.50
CA LYS A 55 -3.54 -3.79 -10.90
C LYS A 55 -3.54 -2.27 -10.95
N GLU A 56 -4.34 -1.62 -10.12
CA GLU A 56 -4.41 -0.16 -10.07
C GLU A 56 -3.12 0.44 -9.50
N LEU A 57 -2.58 -0.13 -8.41
CA LEU A 57 -1.28 0.26 -7.87
C LEU A 57 -0.17 0.14 -8.94
N SER A 58 -0.17 -0.95 -9.70
CA SER A 58 0.79 -1.13 -10.82
C SER A 58 0.77 0.02 -11.80
N LYS A 59 -0.42 0.44 -12.25
CA LYS A 59 -0.57 1.58 -13.17
C LYS A 59 -0.05 2.89 -12.57
N GLN A 60 -0.35 3.12 -11.29
CA GLN A 60 0.08 4.34 -10.61
C GLN A 60 1.60 4.39 -10.46
N LEU A 61 2.26 3.28 -10.10
CA LEU A 61 3.71 3.18 -10.00
C LEU A 61 4.38 3.39 -11.37
N GLN A 62 3.85 2.78 -12.44
CA GLN A 62 4.34 2.98 -13.80
C GLN A 62 4.18 4.45 -14.23
N ARG A 63 3.07 5.09 -13.88
CA ARG A 63 2.87 6.52 -14.16
C ARG A 63 3.89 7.40 -13.44
N LEU A 64 4.18 7.12 -12.17
CA LEU A 64 5.24 7.83 -11.44
C LEU A 64 6.60 7.63 -12.10
N TYR A 65 6.92 6.41 -12.53
CA TYR A 65 8.14 6.12 -13.28
C TYR A 65 8.24 6.94 -14.57
N THR A 66 7.18 7.04 -15.38
CA THR A 66 7.18 7.85 -16.61
C THR A 66 7.40 9.33 -16.35
N LEU A 67 6.99 9.82 -15.18
CA LEU A 67 7.22 11.18 -14.72
C LEU A 67 8.66 11.44 -14.23
N GLY A 68 9.42 10.38 -14.02
CA GLY A 68 10.84 10.48 -13.64
C GLY A 68 11.20 9.85 -12.28
N ALA A 69 10.23 9.36 -11.50
CA ALA A 69 10.50 8.65 -10.25
C ALA A 69 11.33 7.38 -10.49
N ARG A 70 12.26 7.09 -9.56
CA ARG A 70 13.16 5.93 -9.66
C ARG A 70 13.34 5.17 -8.36
N LYS A 71 12.98 5.74 -7.22
CA LYS A 71 13.17 5.15 -5.90
C LYS A 71 11.82 5.07 -5.19
N PHE A 72 11.37 3.86 -4.95
CA PHE A 72 10.05 3.59 -4.38
C PHE A 72 10.20 2.76 -3.10
N PHE A 73 9.62 3.22 -2.03
CA PHE A 73 9.33 2.42 -0.85
C PHE A 73 7.83 2.18 -0.83
N VAL A 74 7.41 0.93 -0.98
CA VAL A 74 6.00 0.55 -1.04
C VAL A 74 5.70 -0.35 0.15
N SER A 75 4.90 0.14 1.09
CA SER A 75 4.49 -0.65 2.23
C SER A 75 3.27 -1.51 1.91
N ASN A 76 3.21 -2.69 2.51
CA ASN A 76 1.98 -3.45 2.61
C ASN A 76 0.99 -2.76 3.56
N VAL A 77 -0.18 -3.34 3.76
CA VAL A 77 -1.24 -2.82 4.64
C VAL A 77 -1.12 -3.49 6.00
N SER A 78 -1.20 -2.70 7.08
CA SER A 78 -1.21 -3.17 8.46
C SER A 78 -2.44 -4.04 8.76
N PRO A 79 -2.48 -4.79 9.90
CA PRO A 79 -3.64 -5.62 10.27
C PRO A 79 -4.84 -4.74 10.67
N LEU A 80 -5.57 -4.25 9.68
CA LEU A 80 -6.68 -3.30 9.84
C LEU A 80 -7.76 -3.79 10.79
N GLY A 81 -8.00 -5.11 10.82
CA GLY A 81 -8.96 -5.73 11.73
C GLY A 81 -8.62 -5.58 13.20
N CYS A 82 -7.37 -5.23 13.53
CA CYS A 82 -6.91 -4.95 14.89
C CYS A 82 -6.91 -3.45 15.23
N SER A 83 -7.27 -2.59 14.28
CA SER A 83 -7.29 -1.14 14.56
C SER A 83 -8.39 -0.78 15.56
N PRO A 84 -8.16 0.17 16.47
CA PRO A 84 -9.15 0.59 17.46
C PRO A 84 -10.49 1.02 16.86
N TYR A 85 -10.49 1.65 15.70
CA TYR A 85 -11.70 2.03 14.99
C TYR A 85 -12.52 0.80 14.58
N ILE A 86 -11.90 -0.20 13.97
CA ILE A 86 -12.58 -1.40 13.48
C ILE A 86 -13.12 -2.26 14.62
N ILE A 87 -12.32 -2.52 15.64
CA ILE A 87 -12.75 -3.35 16.80
C ILE A 87 -13.89 -2.69 17.59
N ASN A 88 -13.99 -1.36 17.60
CA ASN A 88 -15.06 -0.66 18.29
C ASN A 88 -16.33 -0.46 17.43
N THR A 89 -16.27 -0.67 16.12
CA THR A 89 -17.41 -0.42 15.22
C THR A 89 -18.01 -1.68 14.63
N ILE A 90 -17.28 -2.79 14.59
CA ILE A 90 -17.74 -4.05 14.01
C ILE A 90 -17.93 -5.09 15.10
N ILE A 91 -19.11 -5.71 15.18
CA ILE A 91 -19.38 -6.84 16.09
C ILE A 91 -18.49 -8.01 15.67
N HIS A 92 -17.65 -8.49 16.57
CA HIS A 92 -16.72 -9.58 16.32
C HIS A 92 -16.45 -10.38 17.60
N SER A 93 -15.82 -11.55 17.46
CA SER A 93 -15.28 -12.36 18.54
C SER A 93 -13.76 -12.40 18.46
N GLY A 94 -13.07 -12.30 19.62
CA GLY A 94 -11.61 -12.28 19.67
C GLY A 94 -11.02 -10.88 19.64
N PRO A 95 -9.67 -10.74 19.65
CA PRO A 95 -8.98 -9.46 19.77
C PRO A 95 -9.06 -8.59 18.52
N CYS A 96 -9.30 -9.20 17.35
CA CYS A 96 -9.32 -8.52 16.05
C CYS A 96 -10.48 -9.03 15.18
N VAL A 97 -10.87 -8.25 14.17
CA VAL A 97 -11.85 -8.64 13.15
C VAL A 97 -11.12 -9.43 12.05
N GLU A 98 -11.01 -10.75 12.21
CA GLU A 98 -10.22 -11.63 11.37
C GLU A 98 -10.64 -11.63 9.89
N GLU A 99 -11.92 -11.41 9.60
CA GLU A 99 -12.39 -11.30 8.22
C GLU A 99 -11.73 -10.13 7.47
N ILE A 100 -11.47 -9.03 8.17
CA ILE A 100 -10.77 -7.88 7.59
C ILE A 100 -9.28 -8.18 7.43
N ASN A 101 -8.64 -8.80 8.42
CA ASN A 101 -7.24 -9.21 8.31
C ASN A 101 -7.01 -10.19 7.17
N LYS A 102 -7.93 -11.12 6.94
CA LYS A 102 -7.88 -12.03 5.79
C LYS A 102 -7.89 -11.30 4.43
N ARG A 103 -8.69 -10.24 4.31
CA ARG A 103 -8.67 -9.38 3.11
C ARG A 103 -7.35 -8.69 2.91
N VAL A 104 -6.81 -8.16 3.99
CA VAL A 104 -5.49 -7.51 4.00
C VAL A 104 -4.41 -8.49 3.57
N SER A 105 -4.40 -9.71 4.12
CA SER A 105 -3.42 -10.75 3.75
C SER A 105 -3.47 -11.07 2.26
N LEU A 106 -4.65 -11.26 1.68
CA LEU A 106 -4.78 -11.53 0.23
C LEU A 106 -4.17 -10.41 -0.65
N TYR A 107 -4.29 -9.16 -0.26
CA TYR A 107 -3.65 -8.05 -0.95
C TYR A 107 -2.14 -8.04 -0.72
N ASN A 108 -1.71 -8.21 0.53
CA ASN A 108 -0.31 -8.17 0.93
C ASN A 108 0.50 -9.29 0.25
N ASP A 109 -0.08 -10.49 0.09
CA ASP A 109 0.54 -11.64 -0.59
C ASP A 109 0.83 -11.38 -2.08
N LEU A 110 0.04 -10.51 -2.73
CA LEU A 110 0.21 -10.15 -4.13
C LEU A 110 1.24 -9.03 -4.36
N LEU A 111 1.55 -8.27 -3.33
CA LEU A 111 2.37 -7.06 -3.47
C LEU A 111 3.83 -7.36 -3.83
N PRO A 112 4.53 -8.33 -3.20
CA PRO A 112 5.92 -8.65 -3.54
C PRO A 112 6.10 -9.02 -5.01
N ASP A 113 5.23 -9.87 -5.56
CA ASP A 113 5.26 -10.28 -6.96
C ASP A 113 5.10 -9.09 -7.92
N LEU A 114 4.21 -8.15 -7.58
CA LEU A 114 4.06 -6.91 -8.34
C LEU A 114 5.36 -6.11 -8.35
N LEU A 115 5.98 -5.91 -7.18
CA LEU A 115 7.19 -5.09 -7.06
C LEU A 115 8.37 -5.74 -7.78
N GLU A 116 8.52 -7.07 -7.75
CA GLU A 116 9.54 -7.80 -8.49
C GLU A 116 9.35 -7.64 -10.01
N LYS A 117 8.13 -7.78 -10.52
CA LYS A 117 7.79 -7.53 -11.93
C LYS A 117 8.12 -6.11 -12.37
N LEU A 118 7.79 -5.11 -11.53
CA LEU A 118 8.10 -3.72 -11.83
C LEU A 118 9.61 -3.45 -11.76
N GLN A 119 10.31 -4.03 -10.79
CA GLN A 119 11.77 -3.94 -10.67
C GLN A 119 12.45 -4.47 -11.93
N SER A 120 11.96 -5.57 -12.50
CA SER A 120 12.53 -6.20 -13.71
C SER A 120 12.21 -5.42 -14.99
N SER A 121 11.01 -4.82 -15.07
CA SER A 121 10.52 -4.16 -16.30
C SER A 121 10.85 -2.67 -16.38
N LEU A 122 11.06 -1.97 -15.27
CA LEU A 122 11.28 -0.52 -15.21
C LEU A 122 12.76 -0.22 -14.97
N SER A 123 13.53 -0.15 -16.05
CA SER A 123 14.98 0.06 -16.01
C SER A 123 15.40 1.27 -15.18
N GLY A 124 16.44 1.09 -14.33
CA GLY A 124 16.99 2.14 -13.49
C GLY A 124 16.10 2.54 -12.30
N SER A 125 15.01 1.82 -12.05
CA SER A 125 14.20 2.00 -10.84
C SER A 125 14.63 1.05 -9.72
N LYS A 126 14.32 1.42 -8.48
CA LYS A 126 14.51 0.62 -7.28
C LYS A 126 13.20 0.57 -6.50
N PHE A 127 12.71 -0.61 -6.25
CA PHE A 127 11.54 -0.87 -5.40
C PHE A 127 12.00 -1.57 -4.12
N VAL A 128 11.53 -1.07 -2.98
CA VAL A 128 11.73 -1.66 -1.65
C VAL A 128 10.35 -1.96 -1.07
N HIS A 129 10.13 -3.19 -0.69
CA HIS A 129 8.94 -3.61 0.04
C HIS A 129 9.11 -3.31 1.54
N GLY A 130 8.13 -2.65 2.13
CA GLY A 130 8.05 -2.40 3.58
C GLY A 130 6.98 -3.27 4.21
N ASP A 131 7.37 -4.19 5.09
CA ASP A 131 6.44 -5.08 5.79
C ASP A 131 5.95 -4.44 7.10
N ILE A 132 5.00 -3.51 6.97
CA ILE A 132 4.38 -2.88 8.14
C ILE A 132 3.35 -3.79 8.80
N TYR A 133 2.81 -4.80 8.10
CA TYR A 133 1.91 -5.78 8.71
C TYR A 133 2.60 -6.51 9.87
N LYS A 134 3.80 -7.02 9.60
CA LYS A 134 4.59 -7.68 10.62
C LYS A 134 4.97 -6.73 11.78
N VAL A 135 5.39 -5.51 11.47
CA VAL A 135 5.73 -4.52 12.51
C VAL A 135 4.55 -4.29 13.46
N PHE A 136 3.33 -4.12 12.94
CA PHE A 136 2.15 -3.94 13.77
C PHE A 136 1.76 -5.21 14.55
N GLN A 137 1.95 -6.40 13.96
CA GLN A 137 1.77 -7.64 14.72
C GLN A 137 2.72 -7.71 15.90
N ASP A 138 4.01 -7.46 15.69
CA ASP A 138 5.02 -7.47 16.75
C ASP A 138 4.67 -6.46 17.87
N VAL A 139 4.17 -5.27 17.52
CA VAL A 139 3.69 -4.26 18.49
C VAL A 139 2.48 -4.77 19.30
N PHE A 140 1.54 -5.45 18.67
CA PHE A 140 0.36 -5.99 19.37
C PHE A 140 0.70 -7.18 20.25
N GLU A 141 1.68 -7.99 19.87
CA GLU A 141 2.11 -9.17 20.64
C GLU A 141 3.03 -8.80 21.82
N SER A 142 3.80 -7.73 21.71
CA SER A 142 4.79 -7.31 22.73
C SER A 142 4.88 -5.78 22.83
N PRO A 143 3.80 -5.09 23.27
CA PRO A 143 3.76 -3.62 23.32
C PRO A 143 4.84 -3.03 24.24
N GLU A 144 5.19 -3.73 25.33
CA GLU A 144 6.26 -3.34 26.26
C GLU A 144 7.64 -3.20 25.60
N SER A 145 7.87 -3.90 24.48
CA SER A 145 9.12 -3.79 23.71
C SER A 145 9.21 -2.49 22.88
N TYR A 146 8.07 -1.78 22.77
CA TYR A 146 7.93 -0.56 21.99
C TYR A 146 7.63 0.68 22.83
N GLY A 147 7.68 0.57 24.15
CA GLY A 147 7.64 1.71 25.08
C GLY A 147 6.30 1.94 25.79
N GLU A 148 5.43 0.94 25.85
CA GLU A 148 4.20 0.95 26.67
C GLU A 148 4.27 -0.02 27.85
#